data_2ae344c5f97985787641ff1ba2c7c15f
#
_entry.id   2ae344c5f97985787641ff1ba2c7c15f
#
_cell.length_a   1.000
_cell.length_b   1.000
_cell.length_c   1.000
_cell.angle_alpha   90.00
_cell.angle_beta   90.00
_cell.angle_gamma   90.00
#
_symmetry.space_group_name_H-M   'P 1'
#
loop_
_entity.id
_entity.type
_entity.pdbx_description
1 polymer ?
#
loop_
_entity_poly.entity_id
_entity_poly.type
_entity_poly.pdbx_seq_one_letter_code
_entity_poly.pdbx_strand_id
1 'polypeptide(L)'
;DRSVSRGLGDVYKRQAFESSRVRCISTGQTVSLSEIAYKTQLASNSNAEATASHFSPVSPPPYMVGMAEIELDKLTGEVKVLDFMAVVDCGIPINPALARIQAEGGIVQGIGHTLMENVTYDKSGRPIESTFMQYKIPTRLDMGKLKVEFEHSYEPTGPFGAKSIGEIVINTPAPAIAHAIYRATGVWHRELP
;
A
#
# COMPACT_ATOMS: atom_id res chain seq x y z
N ASP A 1 -21.70 -9.89 32.40
CA ASP A 1 -20.97 -10.72 33.35
C ASP A 1 -19.47 -10.57 33.11
N ARG A 2 -18.80 -9.77 33.96
CA ARG A 2 -17.38 -9.44 33.80
C ARG A 2 -16.41 -10.57 34.18
N SER A 3 -16.90 -11.64 34.76
CA SER A 3 -16.08 -12.76 35.21
C SER A 3 -15.66 -13.70 34.06
N VAL A 4 -16.52 -13.88 33.07
CA VAL A 4 -16.25 -14.74 31.90
C VAL A 4 -15.16 -14.12 31.00
N SER A 5 -15.17 -12.80 30.82
CA SER A 5 -14.19 -12.08 30.02
C SER A 5 -12.77 -12.10 30.65
N ARG A 6 -12.65 -12.15 31.98
CA ARG A 6 -11.35 -12.25 32.66
C ARG A 6 -10.71 -13.64 32.50
N GLY A 7 -11.52 -14.70 32.49
CA GLY A 7 -11.01 -16.06 32.25
C GLY A 7 -10.46 -16.26 30.85
N LEU A 8 -11.12 -15.73 29.84
CA LEU A 8 -10.66 -15.79 28.44
C LEU A 8 -9.37 -14.98 28.22
N GLY A 9 -9.28 -13.77 28.78
CA GLY A 9 -8.07 -12.95 28.66
C GLY A 9 -6.83 -13.59 29.29
N ASP A 10 -6.98 -14.37 30.34
CA ASP A 10 -5.90 -15.11 30.98
C ASP A 10 -5.45 -16.33 30.16
N VAL A 11 -6.37 -16.96 29.43
CA VAL A 11 -6.05 -18.09 28.55
C VAL A 11 -5.20 -17.64 27.37
N TYR A 12 -5.50 -16.50 26.74
CA TYR A 12 -4.72 -15.98 25.61
C TYR A 12 -3.28 -15.60 25.99
N LYS A 13 -3.06 -15.07 27.19
CA LYS A 13 -1.72 -14.73 27.69
C LYS A 13 -0.84 -15.97 27.97
N ARG A 14 -1.42 -17.17 28.00
CA ARG A 14 -0.71 -18.43 28.26
C ARG A 14 -0.48 -19.26 27.01
N GLN A 15 -0.81 -18.71 25.82
CA GLN A 15 -0.68 -19.41 24.55
C GLN A 15 0.24 -18.63 23.61
N ALA A 16 1.03 -19.37 22.84
CA ALA A 16 1.84 -18.82 21.75
C ALA A 16 1.46 -19.49 20.43
N PHE A 17 1.38 -18.70 19.36
CA PHE A 17 1.17 -19.19 18.00
C PHE A 17 2.52 -19.30 17.31
N GLU A 18 2.91 -20.52 16.96
CA GLU A 18 4.20 -20.81 16.32
C GLU A 18 3.98 -21.86 15.23
N SER A 19 4.46 -21.58 14.02
CA SER A 19 4.50 -22.56 12.90
C SER A 19 3.20 -23.36 12.70
N SER A 20 2.07 -22.69 12.61
CA SER A 20 0.73 -23.29 12.46
C SER A 20 0.32 -24.19 13.64
N ARG A 21 0.83 -23.92 14.82
CA ARG A 21 0.50 -24.60 16.08
C ARG A 21 0.18 -23.59 17.17
N VAL A 22 -0.64 -24.01 18.12
CA VAL A 22 -0.86 -23.31 19.37
C VAL A 22 -0.11 -24.06 20.46
N ARG A 23 0.77 -23.37 21.18
CA ARG A 23 1.53 -23.92 22.30
C ARG A 23 1.05 -23.30 23.62
N CYS A 24 0.75 -24.11 24.59
CA CYS A 24 0.55 -23.66 25.96
C CYS A 24 1.90 -23.33 26.60
N ILE A 25 2.08 -22.08 27.02
CA ILE A 25 3.36 -21.59 27.55
C ILE A 25 3.71 -22.29 28.88
N SER A 26 2.72 -22.57 29.72
CA SER A 26 2.94 -23.15 31.04
C SER A 26 3.21 -24.66 31.02
N THR A 27 2.60 -25.41 30.08
CA THR A 27 2.71 -26.88 30.03
C THR A 27 3.61 -27.37 28.89
N GLY A 28 3.92 -26.52 27.92
CA GLY A 28 4.65 -26.89 26.71
C GLY A 28 3.83 -27.73 25.72
N GLN A 29 2.58 -28.06 26.02
CA GLN A 29 1.72 -28.83 25.11
C GLN A 29 1.43 -28.03 23.85
N THR A 30 1.40 -28.75 22.71
CA THR A 30 1.12 -28.13 21.40
C THR A 30 -0.01 -28.85 20.68
N VAL A 31 -0.85 -28.09 19.98
CA VAL A 31 -1.92 -28.59 19.12
C VAL A 31 -1.80 -27.89 17.75
N SER A 32 -1.93 -28.64 16.66
CA SER A 32 -1.91 -28.04 15.32
C SER A 32 -3.23 -27.32 15.02
N LEU A 33 -3.17 -26.28 14.17
CA LEU A 33 -4.38 -25.59 13.71
C LEU A 33 -5.31 -26.54 12.94
N SER A 34 -4.75 -27.50 12.18
CA SER A 34 -5.55 -28.53 11.49
C SER A 34 -6.29 -29.44 12.47
N GLU A 35 -5.66 -29.83 13.57
CA GLU A 35 -6.31 -30.64 14.60
C GLU A 35 -7.42 -29.86 15.33
N ILE A 36 -7.20 -28.58 15.59
CA ILE A 36 -8.22 -27.70 16.17
C ILE A 36 -9.41 -27.59 15.24
N ALA A 37 -9.20 -27.31 13.95
CA ALA A 37 -10.26 -27.18 12.95
C ALA A 37 -11.06 -28.48 12.82
N TYR A 38 -10.38 -29.63 12.75
CA TYR A 38 -11.03 -30.95 12.65
C TYR A 38 -11.89 -31.27 13.88
N LYS A 39 -11.35 -31.07 15.08
CA LYS A 39 -12.08 -31.32 16.33
C LYS A 39 -13.27 -30.38 16.51
N THR A 40 -13.12 -29.10 16.14
CA THR A 40 -14.19 -28.11 16.24
C THR A 40 -15.36 -28.48 15.32
N GLN A 41 -15.05 -28.87 14.09
CA GLN A 41 -16.06 -29.26 13.13
C GLN A 41 -16.80 -30.53 13.54
N LEU A 42 -16.10 -31.56 14.01
CA LEU A 42 -16.71 -32.82 14.41
C LEU A 42 -17.42 -32.78 15.76
N ALA A 43 -16.83 -32.10 16.76
CA ALA A 43 -17.36 -32.11 18.12
C ALA A 43 -18.47 -31.05 18.33
N SER A 44 -18.35 -29.91 17.66
CA SER A 44 -19.26 -28.77 17.87
C SER A 44 -20.15 -28.49 16.66
N ASN A 45 -19.98 -29.20 15.56
CA ASN A 45 -20.63 -28.94 14.26
C ASN A 45 -20.53 -27.43 13.89
N SER A 46 -19.40 -26.80 14.21
CA SER A 46 -19.12 -25.40 14.00
C SER A 46 -17.68 -25.22 13.48
N ASN A 47 -17.41 -24.11 12.82
CA ASN A 47 -16.06 -23.77 12.41
C ASN A 47 -15.32 -23.06 13.56
N ALA A 48 -13.99 -23.19 13.61
CA ALA A 48 -13.14 -22.37 14.47
C ALA A 48 -13.03 -20.97 13.85
N GLU A 49 -14.02 -20.14 14.10
CA GLU A 49 -14.15 -18.80 13.55
C GLU A 49 -14.32 -17.78 14.68
N ALA A 50 -13.67 -16.64 14.52
CA ALA A 50 -13.85 -15.51 15.41
C ALA A 50 -13.90 -14.22 14.60
N THR A 51 -14.81 -13.33 14.97
CA THR A 51 -14.91 -11.99 14.41
C THR A 51 -14.56 -10.98 15.49
N ALA A 52 -13.70 -10.03 15.15
CA ALA A 52 -13.32 -8.94 16.02
C ALA A 52 -13.30 -7.62 15.26
N SER A 53 -13.64 -6.54 15.95
CA SER A 53 -13.51 -5.19 15.41
C SER A 53 -12.52 -4.39 16.24
N HIS A 54 -11.67 -3.65 15.59
CA HIS A 54 -10.75 -2.72 16.22
C HIS A 54 -10.86 -1.35 15.57
N PHE A 55 -10.95 -0.33 16.38
CA PHE A 55 -10.88 1.07 15.94
C PHE A 55 -9.59 1.66 16.51
N SER A 56 -8.70 2.12 15.63
CA SER A 56 -7.48 2.81 16.06
C SER A 56 -7.85 4.17 16.67
N PRO A 57 -7.34 4.52 17.85
CA PRO A 57 -7.61 5.81 18.49
C PRO A 57 -6.98 6.99 17.73
N VAL A 58 -5.99 6.72 16.89
CA VAL A 58 -5.28 7.69 16.05
C VAL A 58 -5.13 7.14 14.65
N SER A 59 -4.96 8.05 13.68
CA SER A 59 -4.62 7.69 12.30
C SER A 59 -3.18 8.14 12.01
N PRO A 60 -2.19 7.29 12.29
CA PRO A 60 -0.79 7.65 12.08
C PRO A 60 -0.51 7.81 10.58
N PRO A 61 0.08 8.94 10.15
CA PRO A 61 0.33 9.19 8.74
C PRO A 61 1.42 8.25 8.20
N PRO A 62 1.22 7.67 7.01
CA PRO A 62 2.31 7.07 6.25
C PRO A 62 3.16 8.16 5.62
N TYR A 63 4.41 7.84 5.26
CA TYR A 63 5.32 8.75 4.57
C TYR A 63 5.92 8.08 3.34
N MET A 64 6.26 8.88 2.34
CA MET A 64 6.96 8.41 1.16
C MET A 64 7.90 9.48 0.65
N VAL A 65 9.11 9.06 0.27
CA VAL A 65 10.05 9.85 -0.50
C VAL A 65 10.18 9.23 -1.87
N GLY A 66 10.01 10.02 -2.94
CA GLY A 66 10.15 9.60 -4.33
C GLY A 66 11.21 10.39 -5.06
N MET A 67 11.97 9.71 -5.93
CA MET A 67 12.97 10.30 -6.81
C MET A 67 12.73 9.81 -8.22
N ALA A 68 12.79 10.72 -9.20
CA ALA A 68 12.61 10.42 -10.61
C ALA A 68 13.88 10.77 -11.41
N GLU A 69 14.29 9.85 -12.27
CA GLU A 69 15.23 10.10 -13.36
C GLU A 69 14.43 10.16 -14.67
N ILE A 70 14.61 11.24 -15.42
CA ILE A 70 13.87 11.48 -16.67
C ILE A 70 14.79 11.76 -17.85
N GLU A 71 14.31 11.44 -19.03
CA GLU A 71 14.81 11.97 -20.30
C GLU A 71 13.82 13.00 -20.82
N LEU A 72 14.30 14.18 -21.15
CA LEU A 72 13.49 15.28 -21.69
C LEU A 72 14.00 15.69 -23.06
N ASP A 73 13.17 15.57 -24.09
CA ASP A 73 13.41 16.21 -25.38
C ASP A 73 12.99 17.68 -25.30
N LYS A 74 13.98 18.59 -25.34
CA LYS A 74 13.74 20.03 -25.24
C LYS A 74 13.07 20.65 -26.48
N LEU A 75 13.06 19.94 -27.61
CA LEU A 75 12.43 20.41 -28.84
C LEU A 75 10.95 20.06 -28.89
N THR A 76 10.60 18.83 -28.49
CA THR A 76 9.22 18.34 -28.52
C THR A 76 8.49 18.51 -27.20
N GLY A 77 9.23 18.63 -26.09
CA GLY A 77 8.68 18.62 -24.72
C GLY A 77 8.36 17.22 -24.21
N GLU A 78 8.69 16.17 -24.96
CA GLU A 78 8.44 14.78 -24.53
C GLU A 78 9.27 14.44 -23.30
N VAL A 79 8.62 13.88 -22.27
CA VAL A 79 9.25 13.42 -21.03
C VAL A 79 9.09 11.92 -20.90
N LYS A 80 10.22 11.21 -20.72
CA LYS A 80 10.25 9.78 -20.40
C LYS A 80 10.80 9.56 -19.01
N VAL A 81 10.11 8.79 -18.20
CA VAL A 81 10.60 8.35 -16.90
C VAL A 81 11.50 7.13 -17.10
N LEU A 82 12.80 7.29 -16.85
CA LEU A 82 13.81 6.23 -17.01
C LEU A 82 13.89 5.35 -15.77
N ASP A 83 13.84 5.97 -14.60
CA ASP A 83 13.87 5.28 -13.30
C ASP A 83 13.04 6.06 -12.28
N PHE A 84 12.31 5.35 -11.43
CA PHE A 84 11.65 5.91 -10.27
C PHE A 84 11.95 5.08 -9.04
N MET A 85 12.53 5.72 -8.05
CA MET A 85 12.85 5.10 -6.78
C MET A 85 11.99 5.69 -5.67
N ALA A 86 11.46 4.83 -4.81
CA ALA A 86 10.67 5.23 -3.67
C ALA A 86 11.07 4.49 -2.39
N VAL A 87 11.04 5.21 -1.28
CA VAL A 87 11.08 4.64 0.07
C VAL A 87 9.76 4.96 0.75
N VAL A 88 9.07 3.93 1.21
CA VAL A 88 7.72 4.03 1.79
C VAL A 88 7.77 3.61 3.25
N ASP A 89 7.29 4.47 4.13
CA ASP A 89 7.01 4.16 5.52
C ASP A 89 5.51 3.86 5.67
N CYS A 90 5.15 2.59 5.62
CA CYS A 90 3.82 2.07 5.93
C CYS A 90 3.80 1.29 7.25
N GLY A 91 4.72 1.58 8.16
CA GLY A 91 4.95 0.77 9.34
C GLY A 91 5.56 -0.58 8.98
N ILE A 92 5.14 -1.62 9.64
CA ILE A 92 5.52 -2.99 9.28
C ILE A 92 4.61 -3.48 8.14
N PRO A 93 5.11 -3.73 6.93
CA PRO A 93 4.29 -4.26 5.85
C PRO A 93 3.82 -5.69 6.19
N ILE A 94 2.50 -5.87 6.34
CA ILE A 94 1.90 -7.17 6.71
C ILE A 94 2.23 -8.25 5.67
N ASN A 95 2.15 -7.86 4.39
CA ASN A 95 2.57 -8.68 3.26
C ASN A 95 3.47 -7.85 2.35
N PRO A 96 4.80 -7.99 2.45
CA PRO A 96 5.74 -7.16 1.68
C PRO A 96 5.57 -7.26 0.16
N ALA A 97 5.18 -8.44 -0.37
CA ALA A 97 4.96 -8.62 -1.79
C ALA A 97 3.74 -7.82 -2.29
N LEU A 98 2.61 -7.92 -1.58
CA LEU A 98 1.40 -7.16 -1.91
C LEU A 98 1.60 -5.65 -1.67
N ALA A 99 2.30 -5.27 -0.61
CA ALA A 99 2.64 -3.88 -0.35
C ALA A 99 3.48 -3.27 -1.49
N ARG A 100 4.45 -4.02 -2.02
CA ARG A 100 5.24 -3.60 -3.17
C ARG A 100 4.38 -3.41 -4.42
N ILE A 101 3.49 -4.34 -4.73
CA ILE A 101 2.57 -4.24 -5.89
C ILE A 101 1.68 -3.00 -5.74
N GLN A 102 1.16 -2.74 -4.55
CA GLN A 102 0.37 -1.54 -4.25
C GLN A 102 1.19 -0.26 -4.49
N ALA A 103 2.43 -0.23 -4.01
CA ALA A 103 3.30 0.93 -4.16
C ALA A 103 3.67 1.18 -5.64
N GLU A 104 4.09 0.15 -6.35
CA GLU A 104 4.41 0.23 -7.77
C GLU A 104 3.20 0.68 -8.60
N GLY A 105 2.02 0.12 -8.32
CA GLY A 105 0.78 0.51 -9.00
C GLY A 105 0.40 1.97 -8.76
N GLY A 106 0.51 2.46 -7.53
CA GLY A 106 0.24 3.86 -7.21
C GLY A 106 1.27 4.83 -7.81
N ILE A 107 2.54 4.45 -7.88
CA ILE A 107 3.59 5.22 -8.56
C ILE A 107 3.26 5.36 -10.06
N VAL A 108 2.90 4.26 -10.72
CA VAL A 108 2.51 4.29 -12.15
C VAL A 108 1.30 5.19 -12.37
N GLN A 109 0.30 5.10 -11.51
CA GLN A 109 -0.86 5.99 -11.57
C GLN A 109 -0.46 7.46 -11.39
N GLY A 110 0.41 7.78 -10.44
CA GLY A 110 0.92 9.13 -10.22
C GLY A 110 1.74 9.66 -11.40
N ILE A 111 2.51 8.81 -12.08
CA ILE A 111 3.22 9.16 -13.32
C ILE A 111 2.20 9.47 -14.43
N GLY A 112 1.14 8.65 -14.55
CA GLY A 112 0.05 8.88 -15.49
C GLY A 112 -0.62 10.24 -15.30
N HIS A 113 -1.02 10.56 -14.07
CA HIS A 113 -1.58 11.86 -13.71
C HIS A 113 -0.65 13.04 -13.99
N THR A 114 0.66 12.81 -13.99
CA THR A 114 1.67 13.85 -14.21
C THR A 114 1.90 14.13 -15.66
N LEU A 115 1.87 13.10 -16.53
CA LEU A 115 2.39 13.20 -17.91
C LEU A 115 1.36 12.93 -19.01
N MET A 116 0.22 12.27 -18.70
CA MET A 116 -0.64 11.68 -19.72
C MET A 116 -2.13 11.92 -19.50
N GLU A 117 -2.58 11.78 -18.26
CA GLU A 117 -4.00 11.70 -17.95
C GLU A 117 -4.60 13.11 -17.83
N ASN A 118 -5.38 13.48 -18.81
CA ASN A 118 -6.12 14.75 -18.84
C ASN A 118 -7.59 14.50 -19.15
N VAL A 119 -8.47 15.18 -18.46
CA VAL A 119 -9.90 15.17 -18.74
C VAL A 119 -10.37 16.58 -18.99
N THR A 120 -10.80 16.83 -20.23
CA THR A 120 -11.38 18.11 -20.64
C THR A 120 -12.87 17.97 -20.93
N TYR A 121 -13.58 19.07 -20.88
CA TYR A 121 -15.03 19.09 -21.08
C TYR A 121 -15.40 20.03 -22.23
N ASP A 122 -16.38 19.62 -23.02
CA ASP A 122 -16.99 20.49 -24.01
C ASP A 122 -17.89 21.54 -23.36
N LYS A 123 -18.44 22.45 -24.18
CA LYS A 123 -19.32 23.53 -23.70
C LYS A 123 -20.63 23.04 -23.07
N SER A 124 -20.99 21.76 -23.27
CA SER A 124 -22.17 21.13 -22.69
C SER A 124 -21.86 20.35 -21.42
N GLY A 125 -20.59 20.33 -20.96
CA GLY A 125 -20.14 19.61 -19.77
C GLY A 125 -19.90 18.13 -20.01
N ARG A 126 -19.75 17.68 -21.26
CA ARG A 126 -19.43 16.28 -21.57
C ARG A 126 -17.92 16.10 -21.64
N PRO A 127 -17.36 15.00 -21.06
CA PRO A 127 -15.94 14.74 -21.18
C PRO A 127 -15.57 14.45 -22.65
N ILE A 128 -14.49 15.06 -23.11
CA ILE A 128 -13.95 14.85 -24.46
C ILE A 128 -13.22 13.52 -24.50
N GLU A 129 -12.38 13.25 -23.49
CA GLU A 129 -11.61 12.01 -23.34
C GLU A 129 -12.49 10.91 -22.74
N SER A 130 -13.49 10.44 -23.49
CA SER A 130 -14.51 9.49 -23.04
C SER A 130 -14.16 8.01 -23.28
N THR A 131 -13.05 7.73 -23.95
CA THR A 131 -12.56 6.38 -24.26
C THR A 131 -11.07 6.25 -24.04
N PHE A 132 -10.53 5.04 -23.88
CA PHE A 132 -9.09 4.80 -23.77
C PHE A 132 -8.28 5.14 -25.05
N MET A 133 -8.95 5.43 -26.15
CA MET A 133 -8.28 6.00 -27.32
C MET A 133 -7.90 7.47 -27.11
N GLN A 134 -8.63 8.19 -26.29
CA GLN A 134 -8.45 9.59 -25.98
C GLN A 134 -7.84 9.79 -24.59
N TYR A 135 -8.39 9.15 -23.58
CA TYR A 135 -7.84 9.15 -22.22
C TYR A 135 -6.68 8.15 -22.14
N LYS A 136 -5.47 8.68 -22.02
CA LYS A 136 -4.25 7.87 -22.00
C LYS A 136 -3.85 7.53 -20.58
N ILE A 137 -3.74 6.24 -20.31
CA ILE A 137 -3.14 5.71 -19.09
C ILE A 137 -1.78 5.10 -19.40
N PRO A 138 -0.84 5.13 -18.46
CA PRO A 138 0.47 4.52 -18.68
C PRO A 138 0.36 3.02 -18.97
N THR A 139 1.15 2.58 -19.94
CA THR A 139 1.37 1.17 -20.24
C THR A 139 2.74 0.72 -19.74
N ARG A 140 3.05 -0.57 -19.83
CA ARG A 140 4.38 -1.07 -19.47
C ARG A 140 5.51 -0.45 -20.33
N LEU A 141 5.20 0.01 -21.54
CA LEU A 141 6.17 0.64 -22.45
C LEU A 141 6.52 2.07 -22.03
N ASP A 142 5.62 2.74 -21.32
CA ASP A 142 5.80 4.11 -20.85
C ASP A 142 6.59 4.18 -19.54
N MET A 143 6.79 3.02 -18.90
CA MET A 143 7.47 2.90 -17.62
C MET A 143 8.90 2.42 -17.77
N GLY A 144 9.81 3.16 -17.19
CA GLY A 144 11.18 2.74 -16.95
C GLY A 144 11.30 1.73 -15.79
N LYS A 145 12.40 1.81 -15.06
CA LYS A 145 12.60 0.99 -13.87
C LYS A 145 11.81 1.57 -12.68
N LEU A 146 11.23 0.69 -11.87
CA LEU A 146 10.61 1.04 -10.60
C LEU A 146 11.33 0.30 -9.49
N LYS A 147 11.73 1.04 -8.45
CA LYS A 147 12.33 0.46 -7.25
C LYS A 147 11.61 0.99 -6.01
N VAL A 148 11.03 0.08 -5.25
CA VAL A 148 10.35 0.39 -3.99
C VAL A 148 11.05 -0.32 -2.84
N GLU A 149 11.44 0.45 -1.83
CA GLU A 149 11.94 -0.03 -0.56
C GLU A 149 11.00 0.40 0.57
N PHE A 150 10.99 -0.37 1.66
CA PHE A 150 10.17 -0.06 2.83
C PHE A 150 11.05 0.31 4.01
N GLU A 151 10.68 1.42 4.67
CA GLU A 151 11.19 1.71 5.99
C GLU A 151 10.38 0.92 7.03
N HIS A 152 11.07 0.21 7.91
CA HIS A 152 10.44 -0.64 8.91
C HIS A 152 10.26 0.12 10.23
N SER A 153 9.29 1.02 10.28
CA SER A 153 8.89 1.72 11.51
C SER A 153 7.72 0.97 12.16
N TYR A 154 7.85 0.61 13.44
CA TYR A 154 6.73 -0.05 14.15
C TYR A 154 5.74 1.00 14.63
N GLU A 155 4.47 0.89 14.19
CA GLU A 155 3.38 1.74 14.66
C GLU A 155 2.58 1.05 15.77
N PRO A 156 2.69 1.52 17.03
CA PRO A 156 2.07 0.82 18.17
C PRO A 156 0.54 0.84 18.17
N THR A 157 -0.09 1.77 17.45
CA THR A 157 -1.55 1.90 17.36
C THR A 157 -2.13 1.17 16.15
N GLY A 158 -1.31 0.72 15.22
CA GLY A 158 -1.70 -0.03 14.04
C GLY A 158 -1.70 -1.55 14.24
N PRO A 159 -2.46 -2.29 13.44
CA PRO A 159 -2.47 -3.74 13.50
C PRO A 159 -1.08 -4.28 13.12
N PHE A 160 -0.46 -5.07 14.00
CA PHE A 160 0.88 -5.64 13.81
C PHE A 160 1.98 -4.61 13.49
N GLY A 161 1.80 -3.36 13.90
CA GLY A 161 2.74 -2.28 13.62
C GLY A 161 2.61 -1.63 12.24
N ALA A 162 1.54 -1.91 11.50
CA ALA A 162 1.31 -1.38 10.17
C ALA A 162 0.67 0.01 10.19
N LYS A 163 0.94 0.79 9.15
CA LYS A 163 0.23 2.01 8.77
C LYS A 163 -0.45 1.82 7.40
N SER A 164 -1.20 2.83 6.96
CA SER A 164 -1.79 2.85 5.63
C SER A 164 -0.72 2.85 4.53
N ILE A 165 -1.04 2.25 3.38
CA ILE A 165 -0.20 2.28 2.16
C ILE A 165 -1.03 2.64 0.91
N GLY A 166 -2.35 2.84 1.05
CA GLY A 166 -3.24 3.00 -0.10
C GLY A 166 -2.91 4.17 -1.00
N GLU A 167 -2.96 5.39 -0.47
CA GLU A 167 -2.90 6.61 -1.28
C GLU A 167 -1.56 7.35 -1.22
N ILE A 168 -0.72 7.09 -0.22
CA ILE A 168 0.57 7.77 -0.10
C ILE A 168 1.46 7.57 -1.32
N VAL A 169 1.31 6.43 -1.97
CA VAL A 169 2.15 6.00 -3.10
C VAL A 169 1.89 6.77 -4.40
N ILE A 170 0.76 7.47 -4.51
CA ILE A 170 0.44 8.32 -5.67
C ILE A 170 0.93 9.77 -5.51
N ASN A 171 1.28 10.20 -4.30
CA ASN A 171 1.52 11.62 -4.02
C ASN A 171 2.91 12.11 -4.50
N THR A 172 3.92 11.26 -4.54
CA THR A 172 5.29 11.68 -4.81
C THR A 172 5.69 11.75 -6.30
N PRO A 173 5.08 11.00 -7.25
CA PRO A 173 5.49 11.06 -8.65
C PRO A 173 5.39 12.46 -9.26
N ALA A 174 4.29 13.16 -9.07
CA ALA A 174 4.09 14.48 -9.63
C ALA A 174 5.18 15.50 -9.18
N PRO A 175 5.43 15.71 -7.90
CA PRO A 175 6.49 16.64 -7.48
C PRO A 175 7.90 16.15 -7.85
N ALA A 176 8.17 14.85 -7.86
CA ALA A 176 9.47 14.33 -8.26
C ALA A 176 9.77 14.60 -9.74
N ILE A 177 8.82 14.33 -10.62
CA ILE A 177 8.94 14.57 -12.06
C ILE A 177 8.99 16.07 -12.36
N ALA A 178 8.12 16.88 -11.76
CA ALA A 178 8.13 18.33 -11.94
C ALA A 178 9.48 18.95 -11.51
N HIS A 179 10.06 18.44 -10.41
CA HIS A 179 11.39 18.86 -9.97
C HIS A 179 12.49 18.41 -10.94
N ALA A 180 12.41 17.21 -11.49
CA ALA A 180 13.35 16.73 -12.49
C ALA A 180 13.30 17.59 -13.78
N ILE A 181 12.10 17.96 -14.24
CA ILE A 181 11.90 18.87 -15.38
C ILE A 181 12.49 20.25 -15.05
N TYR A 182 12.23 20.78 -13.86
CA TYR A 182 12.84 22.04 -13.43
C TYR A 182 14.38 21.98 -13.46
N ARG A 183 14.97 20.90 -12.99
CA ARG A 183 16.43 20.71 -13.01
C ARG A 183 17.00 20.69 -14.42
N ALA A 184 16.24 20.17 -15.38
CA ALA A 184 16.65 20.10 -16.79
C ALA A 184 16.46 21.41 -17.58
N THR A 185 15.45 22.23 -17.18
CA THR A 185 15.02 23.40 -17.96
C THR A 185 15.20 24.73 -17.24
N GLY A 186 15.23 24.74 -15.92
CA GLY A 186 15.16 25.96 -15.08
C GLY A 186 13.75 26.52 -14.94
N VAL A 187 12.73 25.89 -15.51
CA VAL A 187 11.33 26.36 -15.51
C VAL A 187 10.46 25.49 -14.61
N TRP A 188 9.71 26.12 -13.69
CA TRP A 188 8.73 25.44 -12.87
C TRP A 188 7.38 25.34 -13.61
N HIS A 189 6.91 24.11 -13.78
CA HIS A 189 5.56 23.80 -14.22
C HIS A 189 4.65 23.64 -12.98
N ARG A 190 3.52 24.34 -12.99
CA ARG A 190 2.54 24.36 -11.88
C ARG A 190 1.19 23.78 -12.27
N GLU A 191 1.04 23.45 -13.54
CA GLU A 191 -0.13 22.81 -14.14
C GLU A 191 0.34 21.49 -14.76
N LEU A 192 -0.42 20.45 -14.59
CA LEU A 192 -0.17 19.09 -15.06
C LEU A 192 -1.46 18.57 -15.71
N PRO A 193 -1.41 17.65 -16.63
CA PRO A 193 -0.24 16.99 -17.21
C PRO A 193 0.57 17.86 -18.13
#